data_cab1487fb72d93f28437bf0aa4d88ba1
#
_entry.id   cab1487fb72d93f28437bf0aa4d88ba1
#
_cell.length_a   1.000
_cell.length_b   1.000
_cell.length_c   1.000
_cell.angle_alpha   90.00
_cell.angle_beta   90.00
_cell.angle_gamma   90.00
#
_symmetry.space_group_name_H-M   'P 1'
#
loop_
_entity.id
_entity.type
_entity.pdbx_description
1 polymer ?
#
loop_
_entity_poly.entity_id
_entity_poly.type
_entity_poly.pdbx_seq_one_letter_code
_entity_poly.pdbx_strand_id
1 'polypeptide(L)'
;DTKTKEASSLTGDAQMRGAMSQLRAQMSSILKDLSAEGLDPKTLGLQTRGYPNADGSLVLDTTKFAAALANQPERIRQAITGDTGGAGKLYTMVDGYVSTTVGKEGAFVARTKGLNTTLDNIDKRRKDLDTRMKNVEERYKKQFIALDSLMGKLQQSNTALQQQLAQLNR
;
A
#
# COMPACT_ATOMS: atom_id res chain seq x y z
N ASP A 1 -11.09 6.51 11.31
CA ASP A 1 -11.14 7.77 12.01
C ASP A 1 -12.39 7.81 12.90
N THR A 2 -12.22 7.99 14.21
CA THR A 2 -13.32 8.00 15.18
C THR A 2 -14.21 9.25 15.07
N LYS A 3 -13.74 10.31 14.43
CA LYS A 3 -14.48 11.57 14.24
C LYS A 3 -15.32 11.56 12.96
N THR A 4 -14.81 10.99 11.87
CA THR A 4 -15.49 10.99 10.57
C THR A 4 -16.30 9.73 10.33
N LYS A 5 -16.15 8.67 11.15
CA LYS A 5 -16.70 7.31 10.92
C LYS A 5 -16.31 6.70 9.56
N GLU A 6 -15.34 7.28 8.89
CA GLU A 6 -14.81 6.74 7.64
C GLU A 6 -13.76 5.68 7.92
N ALA A 7 -13.81 4.59 7.17
CA ALA A 7 -12.79 3.56 7.23
C ALA A 7 -11.47 4.13 6.70
N SER A 8 -10.40 4.01 7.47
CA SER A 8 -9.04 4.33 7.00
C SER A 8 -8.68 3.44 5.79
N SER A 9 -7.89 3.95 4.87
CA SER A 9 -7.38 3.20 3.70
C SER A 9 -6.67 1.88 4.05
N LEU A 10 -6.20 1.75 5.29
CA LEU A 10 -5.58 0.54 5.82
C LEU A 10 -6.54 -0.35 6.64
N THR A 11 -7.81 0.05 6.77
CA THR A 11 -8.81 -0.75 7.49
C THR A 11 -9.00 -2.08 6.77
N GLY A 12 -8.78 -3.18 7.47
CA GLY A 12 -8.88 -4.52 6.89
C GLY A 12 -7.62 -5.02 6.17
N ASP A 13 -6.55 -4.23 6.10
CA ASP A 13 -5.29 -4.66 5.50
C ASP A 13 -4.67 -5.83 6.29
N ALA A 14 -4.52 -6.98 5.62
CA ALA A 14 -4.04 -8.22 6.24
C ALA A 14 -2.57 -8.11 6.67
N GLN A 15 -1.74 -7.40 5.89
CA GLN A 15 -0.31 -7.25 6.21
C GLN A 15 -0.12 -6.34 7.43
N MET A 16 -0.90 -5.27 7.54
CA MET A 16 -0.87 -4.39 8.71
C MET A 16 -1.34 -5.12 9.98
N ARG A 17 -2.42 -5.91 9.87
CA ARG A 17 -2.88 -6.74 11.00
C ARG A 17 -1.84 -7.77 11.40
N GLY A 18 -1.19 -8.42 10.43
CA GLY A 18 -0.10 -9.35 10.67
C GLY A 18 1.07 -8.69 11.41
N ALA A 19 1.52 -7.53 10.95
CA ALA A 19 2.59 -6.75 11.58
C ALA A 19 2.23 -6.37 13.03
N MET A 20 1.01 -5.89 13.26
CA MET A 20 0.55 -5.55 14.62
C MET A 20 0.45 -6.78 15.53
N SER A 21 0.02 -7.92 15.00
CA SER A 21 -0.02 -9.18 15.76
C SER A 21 1.40 -9.64 16.13
N GLN A 22 2.34 -9.57 15.17
CA GLN A 22 3.74 -9.93 15.44
C GLN A 22 4.40 -8.97 16.42
N LEU A 23 4.12 -7.66 16.35
CA LEU A 23 4.61 -6.69 17.32
C LEU A 23 4.15 -7.03 18.74
N ARG A 24 2.86 -7.36 18.91
CA ARG A 24 2.33 -7.77 20.22
C ARG A 24 2.97 -9.07 20.72
N ALA A 25 3.12 -10.06 19.85
CA ALA A 25 3.76 -11.32 20.18
C ALA A 25 5.23 -11.10 20.59
N GLN A 26 5.96 -10.26 19.86
CA GLN A 26 7.36 -9.92 20.17
C GLN A 26 7.47 -9.18 21.50
N MET A 27 6.59 -8.23 21.78
CA MET A 27 6.54 -7.54 23.09
C MET A 27 6.27 -8.51 24.23
N SER A 28 5.31 -9.43 24.04
CA SER A 28 5.02 -10.47 25.03
C SER A 28 6.21 -11.39 25.26
N SER A 29 6.94 -11.76 24.20
CA SER A 29 8.17 -12.56 24.31
C SER A 29 9.26 -11.82 25.10
N ILE A 30 9.48 -10.55 24.81
CA ILE A 30 10.47 -9.73 25.53
C ILE A 30 10.13 -9.63 27.01
N LEU A 31 8.85 -9.39 27.35
CA LEU A 31 8.42 -9.34 28.75
C LEU A 31 8.60 -10.69 29.48
N LYS A 32 8.37 -11.80 28.77
CA LYS A 32 8.61 -13.13 29.28
C LYS A 32 10.09 -13.41 29.50
N ASP A 33 10.93 -13.01 28.56
CA ASP A 33 12.38 -13.16 28.63
C ASP A 33 12.96 -12.36 29.81
N LEU A 34 12.48 -11.10 30.00
CA LEU A 34 12.83 -10.31 31.18
C LEU A 34 12.49 -11.04 32.49
N SER A 35 11.29 -11.64 32.56
CA SER A 35 10.88 -12.40 33.75
C SER A 35 11.74 -13.63 33.97
N ALA A 36 12.13 -14.34 32.90
CA ALA A 36 13.01 -15.51 32.98
C ALA A 36 14.42 -15.13 33.47
N GLU A 37 14.91 -13.93 33.12
CA GLU A 37 16.16 -13.38 33.63
C GLU A 37 16.04 -12.86 35.09
N GLY A 38 14.90 -13.03 35.73
CA GLY A 38 14.62 -12.57 37.09
C GLY A 38 14.39 -11.04 37.18
N LEU A 39 14.06 -10.40 36.05
CA LEU A 39 13.66 -9.01 35.96
C LEU A 39 12.14 -8.95 35.74
N ASP A 40 11.38 -9.00 36.82
CA ASP A 40 9.90 -8.90 36.70
C ASP A 40 9.50 -7.54 36.12
N PRO A 41 8.76 -7.52 35.00
CA PRO A 41 8.33 -6.28 34.36
C PRO A 41 7.61 -5.31 35.31
N LYS A 42 6.85 -5.80 36.28
CA LYS A 42 6.16 -4.94 37.25
C LYS A 42 7.13 -4.23 38.19
N THR A 43 8.19 -4.91 38.61
CA THR A 43 9.25 -4.31 39.45
C THR A 43 10.10 -3.34 38.65
N LEU A 44 10.24 -3.54 37.34
CA LEU A 44 10.82 -2.60 36.40
C LEU A 44 9.91 -1.40 36.07
N GLY A 45 8.69 -1.37 36.62
CA GLY A 45 7.72 -0.31 36.35
C GLY A 45 7.00 -0.45 35.00
N LEU A 46 7.17 -1.57 34.27
CA LEU A 46 6.46 -1.84 33.02
C LEU A 46 5.08 -2.42 33.30
N GLN A 47 4.04 -1.71 32.85
CA GLN A 47 2.65 -2.14 33.01
C GLN A 47 1.86 -1.83 31.75
N THR A 48 0.86 -2.66 31.46
CA THR A 48 -0.14 -2.30 30.46
C THR A 48 -1.12 -1.29 31.05
N ARG A 49 -1.53 -0.32 30.26
CA ARG A 49 -2.53 0.68 30.68
C ARG A 49 -3.83 -0.04 31.05
N GLY A 50 -4.28 0.17 32.31
CA GLY A 50 -5.48 -0.43 32.86
C GLY A 50 -6.76 0.35 32.50
N TYR A 51 -7.90 -0.25 32.93
CA TYR A 51 -9.20 0.41 32.85
C TYR A 51 -9.19 1.74 33.63
N PRO A 52 -9.87 2.85 33.13
CA PRO A 52 -10.79 2.87 31.98
C PRO A 52 -10.15 3.09 30.61
N ASN A 53 -8.87 3.36 30.53
CA ASN A 53 -8.16 3.70 29.29
C ASN A 53 -7.30 2.53 28.75
N ALA A 54 -7.78 1.31 28.92
CA ALA A 54 -7.09 0.11 28.45
C ALA A 54 -7.05 0.05 26.92
N ASP A 55 -6.02 0.66 26.31
CA ASP A 55 -5.78 0.69 24.87
C ASP A 55 -4.70 -0.31 24.41
N GLY A 56 -4.18 -1.12 25.37
CA GLY A 56 -3.08 -2.06 25.13
C GLY A 56 -1.71 -1.40 25.07
N SER A 57 -1.59 -0.11 25.39
CA SER A 57 -0.30 0.56 25.47
C SER A 57 0.46 0.12 26.73
N LEU A 58 1.81 0.11 26.62
CA LEU A 58 2.69 -0.05 27.77
C LEU A 58 2.97 1.32 28.39
N VAL A 59 2.97 1.35 29.71
CA VAL A 59 3.33 2.52 30.52
C VAL A 59 4.56 2.17 31.34
N LEU A 60 5.52 3.07 31.38
CA LEU A 60 6.71 2.95 32.20
C LEU A 60 6.61 3.88 33.41
N ASP A 61 6.63 3.29 34.60
CA ASP A 61 6.84 4.01 35.85
C ASP A 61 8.32 4.32 36.00
N THR A 62 8.70 5.54 35.70
CA THR A 62 10.11 5.99 35.68
C THR A 62 10.75 5.93 37.08
N THR A 63 9.97 6.07 38.15
CA THR A 63 10.49 6.00 39.52
C THR A 63 10.89 4.57 39.86
N LYS A 64 10.03 3.59 39.56
CA LYS A 64 10.35 2.18 39.73
C LYS A 64 11.50 1.74 38.85
N PHE A 65 11.51 2.20 37.59
CA PHE A 65 12.59 1.90 36.67
C PHE A 65 13.94 2.42 37.14
N ALA A 66 13.99 3.66 37.63
CA ALA A 66 15.21 4.26 38.18
C ALA A 66 15.73 3.48 39.41
N ALA A 67 14.83 3.09 40.30
CA ALA A 67 15.20 2.27 41.46
C ALA A 67 15.72 0.88 41.07
N ALA A 68 15.07 0.24 40.10
CA ALA A 68 15.55 -1.06 39.59
C ALA A 68 16.92 -0.93 38.90
N LEU A 69 17.11 0.13 38.11
CA LEU A 69 18.39 0.42 37.42
C LEU A 69 19.52 0.66 38.42
N ALA A 70 19.26 1.35 39.52
CA ALA A 70 20.25 1.57 40.56
C ALA A 70 20.66 0.27 41.26
N ASN A 71 19.74 -0.67 41.41
CA ASN A 71 20.02 -1.96 42.07
C ASN A 71 20.62 -3.03 41.19
N GLN A 72 20.30 -3.06 39.88
CA GLN A 72 20.72 -4.12 38.94
C GLN A 72 21.09 -3.57 37.55
N PRO A 73 22.05 -2.62 37.44
CA PRO A 73 22.30 -1.90 36.18
C PRO A 73 22.76 -2.82 35.06
N GLU A 74 23.69 -3.73 35.32
CA GLU A 74 24.23 -4.61 34.29
C GLU A 74 23.21 -5.64 33.76
N ARG A 75 22.38 -6.18 34.63
CA ARG A 75 21.33 -7.13 34.21
C ARG A 75 20.28 -6.45 33.33
N ILE A 76 19.85 -5.26 33.73
CA ILE A 76 18.91 -4.47 32.95
C ILE A 76 19.52 -4.07 31.61
N ARG A 77 20.79 -3.64 31.61
CA ARG A 77 21.51 -3.31 30.38
C ARG A 77 21.56 -4.51 29.42
N GLN A 78 21.98 -5.69 29.89
CA GLN A 78 22.08 -6.90 29.08
C GLN A 78 20.71 -7.33 28.53
N ALA A 79 19.67 -7.28 29.34
CA ALA A 79 18.32 -7.67 28.95
C ALA A 79 17.69 -6.72 27.91
N ILE A 80 18.09 -5.45 27.89
CA ILE A 80 17.55 -4.45 26.96
C ILE A 80 18.41 -4.28 25.73
N THR A 81 19.75 -4.22 25.91
CA THR A 81 20.70 -3.90 24.85
C THR A 81 21.29 -5.15 24.19
N GLY A 82 21.95 -4.98 23.04
CA GLY A 82 22.53 -6.07 22.26
C GLY A 82 21.54 -6.74 21.32
N ASP A 83 22.05 -7.59 20.43
CA ASP A 83 21.27 -8.24 19.38
C ASP A 83 20.22 -9.24 19.94
N THR A 84 20.50 -9.84 21.08
CA THR A 84 19.60 -10.77 21.77
C THR A 84 18.71 -10.09 22.81
N GLY A 85 18.98 -8.85 23.17
CA GLY A 85 18.20 -8.05 24.10
C GLY A 85 16.87 -7.58 23.51
N GLY A 86 16.01 -7.02 24.36
CA GLY A 86 14.68 -6.57 23.96
C GLY A 86 14.69 -5.54 22.81
N ALA A 87 15.64 -4.58 22.84
CA ALA A 87 15.78 -3.58 21.80
C ALA A 87 16.27 -4.19 20.47
N GLY A 88 17.23 -5.10 20.50
CA GLY A 88 17.72 -5.79 19.30
C GLY A 88 16.63 -6.66 18.64
N LYS A 89 15.85 -7.38 19.44
CA LYS A 89 14.71 -8.16 18.94
C LYS A 89 13.65 -7.28 18.28
N LEU A 90 13.30 -6.13 18.87
CA LEU A 90 12.37 -5.16 18.28
C LEU A 90 12.95 -4.54 17.01
N TYR A 91 14.21 -4.14 17.03
CA TYR A 91 14.87 -3.60 15.85
C TYR A 91 14.81 -4.57 14.67
N THR A 92 15.24 -5.82 14.87
CA THR A 92 15.21 -6.86 13.81
C THR A 92 13.82 -7.07 13.25
N MET A 93 12.80 -7.10 14.12
CA MET A 93 11.43 -7.25 13.69
C MET A 93 10.94 -6.05 12.88
N VAL A 94 11.17 -4.83 13.34
CA VAL A 94 10.77 -3.59 12.64
C VAL A 94 11.53 -3.46 11.32
N ASP A 95 12.83 -3.75 11.31
CA ASP A 95 13.66 -3.73 10.10
C ASP A 95 13.11 -4.68 9.03
N GLY A 96 12.62 -5.86 9.41
CA GLY A 96 11.94 -6.79 8.50
C GLY A 96 10.70 -6.23 7.80
N TYR A 97 10.12 -5.15 8.31
CA TYR A 97 8.99 -4.47 7.68
C TYR A 97 9.38 -3.22 6.90
N VAL A 98 10.36 -2.44 7.39
CA VAL A 98 10.63 -1.09 6.88
C VAL A 98 12.01 -0.90 6.25
N SER A 99 12.89 -1.91 6.28
CA SER A 99 14.22 -1.83 5.72
C SER A 99 14.20 -1.39 4.26
N THR A 100 15.03 -0.41 3.93
CA THR A 100 15.23 0.07 2.55
C THR A 100 16.53 -0.48 1.93
N THR A 101 17.22 -1.38 2.64
CA THR A 101 18.49 -1.96 2.17
C THR A 101 18.25 -2.81 0.91
N VAL A 102 18.97 -2.50 -0.15
CA VAL A 102 18.87 -3.23 -1.42
C VAL A 102 19.17 -4.72 -1.23
N GLY A 103 18.26 -5.58 -1.70
CA GLY A 103 18.35 -7.02 -1.52
C GLY A 103 17.87 -7.55 -0.16
N LYS A 104 17.47 -6.63 0.75
CA LYS A 104 16.88 -6.96 2.05
C LYS A 104 15.74 -5.99 2.39
N GLU A 105 14.94 -5.64 1.38
CA GLU A 105 13.81 -4.73 1.58
C GLU A 105 12.80 -5.33 2.53
N GLY A 106 12.35 -4.52 3.47
CA GLY A 106 11.28 -4.88 4.40
C GLY A 106 9.94 -5.07 3.69
N ALA A 107 9.05 -5.84 4.30
CA ALA A 107 7.79 -6.27 3.69
C ALA A 107 6.91 -5.11 3.18
N PHE A 108 6.86 -3.98 3.88
CA PHE A 108 6.11 -2.80 3.45
C PHE A 108 6.78 -2.09 2.27
N VAL A 109 8.09 -2.02 2.26
CA VAL A 109 8.87 -1.41 1.17
C VAL A 109 8.71 -2.22 -0.11
N ALA A 110 8.86 -3.54 -0.03
CA ALA A 110 8.66 -4.45 -1.15
C ALA A 110 7.25 -4.36 -1.74
N ARG A 111 6.23 -4.28 -0.87
CA ARG A 111 4.84 -4.10 -1.29
C ARG A 111 4.62 -2.77 -2.00
N THR A 112 5.13 -1.68 -1.44
CA THR A 112 5.01 -0.35 -2.04
C THR A 112 5.65 -0.31 -3.43
N LYS A 113 6.82 -0.92 -3.58
CA LYS A 113 7.51 -1.07 -4.86
C LYS A 113 6.68 -1.88 -5.88
N GLY A 114 6.08 -2.99 -5.44
CA GLY A 114 5.18 -3.80 -6.28
C GLY A 114 3.93 -3.04 -6.71
N LEU A 115 3.32 -2.26 -5.83
CA LEU A 115 2.16 -1.42 -6.14
C LEU A 115 2.52 -0.33 -7.16
N ASN A 116 3.66 0.34 -6.99
CA ASN A 116 4.14 1.35 -7.95
C ASN A 116 4.36 0.74 -9.33
N THR A 117 5.00 -0.44 -9.41
CA THR A 117 5.16 -1.17 -10.68
C THR A 117 3.80 -1.51 -11.32
N THR A 118 2.80 -1.86 -10.52
CA THR A 118 1.45 -2.14 -11.01
C THR A 118 0.80 -0.87 -11.56
N LEU A 119 0.93 0.26 -10.88
CA LEU A 119 0.43 1.57 -11.34
C LEU A 119 1.08 1.97 -12.67
N ASP A 120 2.40 1.85 -12.80
CA ASP A 120 3.12 2.13 -14.03
C ASP A 120 2.62 1.27 -15.21
N ASN A 121 2.34 -0.01 -14.95
CA ASN A 121 1.79 -0.91 -15.95
C ASN A 121 0.35 -0.54 -16.35
N ILE A 122 -0.47 -0.09 -15.42
CA ILE A 122 -1.82 0.41 -15.69
C ILE A 122 -1.75 1.66 -16.56
N ASP A 123 -0.86 2.60 -16.24
CA ASP A 123 -0.68 3.83 -17.02
C ASP A 123 -0.20 3.54 -18.45
N LYS A 124 0.71 2.60 -18.63
CA LYS A 124 1.14 2.16 -19.98
C LYS A 124 -0.05 1.61 -20.77
N ARG A 125 -0.81 0.67 -20.17
CA ARG A 125 -2.00 0.08 -20.83
C ARG A 125 -3.05 1.12 -21.18
N ARG A 126 -3.25 2.14 -20.33
CA ARG A 126 -4.15 3.24 -20.60
C ARG A 126 -3.70 4.08 -21.83
N LYS A 127 -2.42 4.41 -21.89
CA LYS A 127 -1.84 5.12 -23.06
C LYS A 127 -1.97 4.31 -24.34
N ASP A 128 -1.72 3.00 -24.27
CA ASP A 128 -1.89 2.10 -25.43
C ASP A 128 -3.36 2.04 -25.89
N LEU A 129 -4.29 1.98 -24.94
CA LEU A 129 -5.73 2.00 -25.25
C LEU A 129 -6.13 3.33 -25.91
N ASP A 130 -5.68 4.47 -25.37
CA ASP A 130 -5.95 5.79 -25.97
C ASP A 130 -5.43 5.87 -27.40
N THR A 131 -4.24 5.35 -27.65
CA THR A 131 -3.66 5.29 -29.01
C THR A 131 -4.50 4.41 -29.94
N ARG A 132 -4.93 3.23 -29.49
CA ARG A 132 -5.81 2.36 -30.27
C ARG A 132 -7.16 3.03 -30.57
N MET A 133 -7.75 3.70 -29.59
CA MET A 133 -9.02 4.42 -29.77
C MET A 133 -8.90 5.52 -30.81
N LYS A 134 -7.82 6.33 -30.78
CA LYS A 134 -7.54 7.34 -31.81
C LYS A 134 -7.42 6.73 -33.21
N ASN A 135 -6.68 5.63 -33.34
CA ASN A 135 -6.53 4.93 -34.61
C ASN A 135 -7.87 4.39 -35.14
N VAL A 136 -8.72 3.89 -34.26
CA VAL A 136 -10.07 3.43 -34.61
C VAL A 136 -10.93 4.60 -35.06
N GLU A 137 -10.91 5.73 -34.34
CA GLU A 137 -11.64 6.95 -34.69
C GLU A 137 -11.20 7.47 -36.07
N GLU A 138 -9.89 7.59 -36.32
CA GLU A 138 -9.37 8.01 -37.62
C GLU A 138 -9.81 7.09 -38.76
N ARG A 139 -9.78 5.76 -38.53
CA ARG A 139 -10.25 4.79 -39.51
C ARG A 139 -11.72 4.99 -39.85
N TYR A 140 -12.57 5.17 -38.85
CA TYR A 140 -13.98 5.44 -39.09
C TYR A 140 -14.22 6.78 -39.77
N LYS A 141 -13.52 7.84 -39.39
CA LYS A 141 -13.57 9.13 -40.10
C LYS A 141 -13.23 8.99 -41.57
N LYS A 142 -12.16 8.26 -41.90
CA LYS A 142 -11.81 7.98 -43.30
C LYS A 142 -12.88 7.20 -44.06
N GLN A 143 -13.48 6.20 -43.40
CA GLN A 143 -14.59 5.42 -43.99
C GLN A 143 -15.83 6.30 -44.24
N PHE A 144 -16.19 7.16 -43.29
CA PHE A 144 -17.31 8.10 -43.47
C PHE A 144 -17.08 9.08 -44.60
N ILE A 145 -15.88 9.67 -44.71
CA ILE A 145 -15.52 10.58 -45.79
C ILE A 145 -15.58 9.85 -47.15
N ALA A 146 -15.09 8.62 -47.21
CA ALA A 146 -15.16 7.83 -48.46
C ALA A 146 -16.60 7.49 -48.84
N LEU A 147 -17.45 7.13 -47.87
CA LEU A 147 -18.87 6.88 -48.10
C LEU A 147 -19.60 8.13 -48.58
N ASP A 148 -19.37 9.27 -47.93
CA ASP A 148 -19.96 10.55 -48.35
C ASP A 148 -19.55 10.94 -49.78
N SER A 149 -18.27 10.80 -50.13
CA SER A 149 -17.77 10.98 -51.48
C SER A 149 -18.43 10.05 -52.51
N LEU A 150 -18.66 8.78 -52.14
CA LEU A 150 -19.35 7.80 -52.99
C LEU A 150 -20.83 8.20 -53.18
N MET A 151 -21.52 8.60 -52.13
CA MET A 151 -22.90 9.11 -52.19
C MET A 151 -22.99 10.32 -53.13
N GLY A 152 -22.07 11.29 -53.03
CA GLY A 152 -22.01 12.44 -53.91
C GLY A 152 -21.82 12.05 -55.38
N LYS A 153 -20.95 11.09 -55.67
CA LYS A 153 -20.74 10.56 -57.05
C LYS A 153 -21.98 9.83 -57.56
N LEU A 154 -22.64 9.06 -56.77
CA LEU A 154 -23.88 8.38 -57.13
C LEU A 154 -24.99 9.36 -57.46
N GLN A 155 -25.14 10.45 -56.67
CA GLN A 155 -26.10 11.52 -56.92
C GLN A 155 -25.80 12.27 -58.23
N GLN A 156 -24.54 12.56 -58.49
CA GLN A 156 -24.12 13.17 -59.75
C GLN A 156 -24.38 12.28 -60.96
N SER A 157 -24.09 10.96 -60.86
CA SER A 157 -24.38 9.99 -61.90
C SER A 157 -25.87 9.86 -62.16
N ASN A 158 -26.71 9.83 -61.11
CA ASN A 158 -28.15 9.80 -61.25
C ASN A 158 -28.71 11.05 -61.97
N THR A 159 -28.21 12.22 -61.61
CA THR A 159 -28.57 13.48 -62.27
C THR A 159 -28.17 13.46 -63.77
N ALA A 160 -26.98 12.98 -64.08
CA ALA A 160 -26.51 12.87 -65.48
C ALA A 160 -27.35 11.88 -66.27
N LEU A 161 -27.73 10.74 -65.72
CA LEU A 161 -28.63 9.78 -66.35
C LEU A 161 -30.01 10.37 -66.60
N GLN A 162 -30.61 11.11 -65.67
CA GLN A 162 -31.87 11.80 -65.84
C GLN A 162 -31.82 12.80 -66.98
N GLN A 163 -30.71 13.56 -67.09
CA GLN A 163 -30.50 14.52 -68.20
C GLN A 163 -30.38 13.82 -69.56
N GLN A 164 -29.69 12.68 -69.64
CA GLN A 164 -29.57 11.90 -70.85
C GLN A 164 -30.94 11.30 -71.31
N LEU A 165 -31.71 10.76 -70.32
CA LEU A 165 -33.05 10.25 -70.63
C LEU A 165 -34.02 11.36 -71.12
N ALA A 166 -33.92 12.58 -70.56
CA ALA A 166 -34.69 13.71 -70.99
C ALA A 166 -34.34 14.20 -72.42
N GLN A 167 -33.09 13.96 -72.88
CA GLN A 167 -32.67 14.26 -74.26
C GLN A 167 -33.11 13.19 -75.24
N LEU A 168 -33.28 11.93 -74.85
CA LEU A 168 -33.75 10.85 -75.72
C LEU A 168 -35.30 10.87 -75.92
N ASN A 169 -36.03 11.59 -75.09
CA ASN A 169 -37.49 11.71 -75.15
C ASN A 169 -37.92 13.02 -75.88
N ARG A 170 -37.04 13.71 -76.54
CA ARG A 170 -37.30 14.80 -77.44
C ARG A 170 -37.11 14.35 -78.89
#